data_0d0b8355445878185be907de81daca65
#
_entry.id   0d0b8355445878185be907de81daca65
#
_cell.length_a   1.000
_cell.length_b   1.000
_cell.length_c   1.000
_cell.angle_alpha   90.00
_cell.angle_beta   90.00
_cell.angle_gamma   90.00
#
_symmetry.space_group_name_H-M   'P 1'
#
loop_
_entity.id
_entity.type
_entity.pdbx_description
1 polymer ?
#
loop_
_entity_poly.entity_id
_entity_poly.type
_entity_poly.pdbx_seq_one_letter_code
_entity_poly.pdbx_strand_id
1 'polypeptide(L)'
;MKKITIAIDGHSSCGKSTMAKDLAKKIGYVYVDTGAMYRAVTLLALRNRLFNDDGSVKTEELEPRMEEIMITFQFNPETQKPDTYLNGELVEKEIRSLEVSNHVSPIAAIPFVRTAMVAQQQAMGREGGIVMDGRDTGTTVFPNAELKVFVTASAEVRAQRRYDELVAKGMPEPYEDILKNVQERDYIDSHREVSPLRPADDAILLDNSELTIPEQNEWLMQQYLRVAEE
;
A
#
# COMPACT_ATOMS: atom_id res chain seq x y z
N MET A 1 20.35 -10.92 -15.18
CA MET A 1 19.73 -11.17 -13.85
C MET A 1 18.35 -11.75 -14.05
N LYS A 2 17.98 -12.72 -13.23
CA LYS A 2 16.62 -13.29 -13.19
C LYS A 2 15.63 -12.21 -12.72
N LYS A 3 14.46 -12.15 -13.34
CA LYS A 3 13.39 -11.27 -12.84
C LYS A 3 12.82 -11.90 -11.57
N ILE A 4 12.85 -11.16 -10.45
CA ILE A 4 12.35 -11.60 -9.16
C ILE A 4 11.09 -10.82 -8.76
N THR A 5 10.38 -11.32 -7.77
CA THR A 5 9.27 -10.63 -7.10
C THR A 5 9.76 -10.01 -5.80
N ILE A 6 9.47 -8.74 -5.59
CA ILE A 6 9.89 -7.98 -4.41
C ILE A 6 8.64 -7.52 -3.65
N ALA A 7 8.50 -7.99 -2.42
CA ALA A 7 7.41 -7.66 -1.52
C ALA A 7 7.91 -6.71 -0.41
N ILE A 8 7.29 -5.54 -0.28
CA ILE A 8 7.66 -4.54 0.74
C ILE A 8 6.43 -4.24 1.61
N ASP A 9 6.41 -4.80 2.81
CA ASP A 9 5.32 -4.61 3.76
C ASP A 9 5.70 -3.66 4.90
N GLY A 10 4.71 -3.22 5.65
CA GLY A 10 4.91 -2.38 6.82
C GLY A 10 3.76 -1.38 7.04
N HIS A 11 3.85 -0.61 8.10
CA HIS A 11 2.83 0.34 8.54
C HIS A 11 2.59 1.50 7.55
N SER A 12 1.49 2.23 7.75
CA SER A 12 1.23 3.44 6.95
C SER A 12 2.27 4.52 7.22
N SER A 13 2.56 5.35 6.22
CA SER A 13 3.49 6.50 6.33
C SER A 13 4.94 6.16 6.74
N CYS A 14 5.35 4.89 6.68
CA CYS A 14 6.74 4.49 6.94
C CYS A 14 7.69 4.66 5.74
N GLY A 15 7.23 5.22 4.60
CA GLY A 15 8.09 5.49 3.45
C GLY A 15 8.25 4.34 2.44
N LYS A 16 7.58 3.18 2.64
CA LYS A 16 7.65 2.01 1.73
C LYS A 16 7.43 2.35 0.27
N SER A 17 6.34 3.09 -0.01
CA SER A 17 5.96 3.40 -1.38
C SER A 17 7.01 4.24 -2.10
N THR A 18 7.72 5.13 -1.39
CA THR A 18 8.80 5.92 -1.95
C THR A 18 9.97 5.02 -2.35
N MET A 19 10.46 4.20 -1.41
CA MET A 19 11.59 3.31 -1.68
C MET A 19 11.26 2.23 -2.71
N ALA A 20 10.02 1.70 -2.71
CA ALA A 20 9.55 0.71 -3.68
C ALA A 20 9.52 1.27 -5.11
N LYS A 21 8.99 2.50 -5.27
CA LYS A 21 8.96 3.21 -6.56
C LYS A 21 10.36 3.49 -7.09
N ASP A 22 11.22 4.00 -6.23
CA ASP A 22 12.59 4.35 -6.62
C ASP A 22 13.39 3.11 -7.01
N LEU A 23 13.24 2.00 -6.28
CA LEU A 23 13.85 0.73 -6.65
C LEU A 23 13.32 0.25 -8.00
N ALA A 24 11.98 0.12 -8.15
CA ALA A 24 11.36 -0.36 -9.37
C ALA A 24 11.82 0.43 -10.61
N LYS A 25 11.88 1.76 -10.50
CA LYS A 25 12.37 2.64 -11.55
C LYS A 25 13.85 2.36 -11.90
N LYS A 26 14.70 2.18 -10.90
CA LYS A 26 16.15 1.93 -11.10
C LYS A 26 16.43 0.59 -11.77
N ILE A 27 15.67 -0.45 -11.44
CA ILE A 27 15.88 -1.82 -11.95
C ILE A 27 14.97 -2.19 -13.13
N GLY A 28 14.10 -1.27 -13.56
CA GLY A 28 13.19 -1.49 -14.70
C GLY A 28 12.06 -2.47 -14.40
N TYR A 29 11.61 -2.56 -13.15
CA TYR A 29 10.50 -3.41 -12.72
C TYR A 29 9.18 -2.62 -12.66
N VAL A 30 8.06 -3.36 -12.72
CA VAL A 30 6.74 -2.77 -12.51
C VAL A 30 6.52 -2.50 -11.03
N TYR A 31 6.07 -1.29 -10.69
CA TYR A 31 5.68 -0.94 -9.33
C TYR A 31 4.16 -1.04 -9.16
N VAL A 32 3.70 -1.66 -8.08
CA VAL A 32 2.28 -1.77 -7.71
C VAL A 32 2.08 -1.32 -6.26
N ASP A 33 1.18 -0.33 -6.07
CA ASP A 33 0.71 0.17 -4.78
C ASP A 33 -0.58 -0.55 -4.39
N THR A 34 -0.49 -1.59 -3.54
CA THR A 34 -1.70 -2.29 -3.09
C THR A 34 -2.62 -1.40 -2.27
N GLY A 35 -2.07 -0.44 -1.55
CA GLY A 35 -2.85 0.56 -0.83
C GLY A 35 -3.74 1.40 -1.75
N ALA A 36 -3.28 1.73 -2.96
CA ALA A 36 -4.10 2.40 -3.95
C ALA A 36 -5.29 1.53 -4.38
N MET A 37 -5.12 0.20 -4.47
CA MET A 37 -6.21 -0.71 -4.83
C MET A 37 -7.32 -0.69 -3.77
N TYR A 38 -6.99 -0.83 -2.49
CA TYR A 38 -7.98 -0.74 -1.41
C TYR A 38 -8.63 0.65 -1.33
N ARG A 39 -7.90 1.71 -1.62
CA ARG A 39 -8.44 3.07 -1.71
C ARG A 39 -9.40 3.23 -2.89
N ALA A 40 -9.17 2.58 -4.01
CA ALA A 40 -10.09 2.59 -5.16
C ALA A 40 -11.41 1.89 -4.80
N VAL A 41 -11.37 0.74 -4.10
CA VAL A 41 -12.58 0.09 -3.55
C VAL A 41 -13.29 1.02 -2.56
N THR A 42 -12.54 1.70 -1.68
CA THR A 42 -13.10 2.66 -0.73
C THR A 42 -13.81 3.82 -1.44
N LEU A 43 -13.19 4.37 -2.49
CA LEU A 43 -13.79 5.43 -3.31
C LEU A 43 -15.11 4.97 -3.94
N LEU A 44 -15.14 3.76 -4.49
CA LEU A 44 -16.38 3.16 -5.02
C LEU A 44 -17.45 3.06 -3.93
N ALA A 45 -17.09 2.60 -2.74
CA ALA A 45 -18.01 2.50 -1.61
C ALA A 45 -18.54 3.87 -1.17
N LEU A 46 -17.71 4.89 -1.11
CA LEU A 46 -18.12 6.27 -0.79
C LEU A 46 -19.05 6.84 -1.87
N ARG A 47 -18.71 6.72 -3.14
CA ARG A 47 -19.53 7.19 -4.28
C ARG A 47 -20.92 6.53 -4.29
N ASN A 48 -21.02 5.30 -3.81
CA ASN A 48 -22.29 4.56 -3.74
C ASN A 48 -22.96 4.62 -2.35
N ARG A 49 -22.47 5.45 -1.42
CA ARG A 49 -23.02 5.61 -0.06
C ARG A 49 -23.11 4.30 0.74
N LEU A 50 -22.08 3.47 0.61
CA LEU A 50 -22.01 2.15 1.25
C LEU A 50 -21.41 2.18 2.66
N PHE A 51 -21.41 3.35 3.31
CA PHE A 51 -21.10 3.49 4.73
C PHE A 51 -22.37 3.88 5.49
N ASN A 52 -22.52 3.33 6.68
CA ASN A 52 -23.54 3.73 7.65
C ASN A 52 -23.07 4.99 8.41
N ASP A 53 -24.00 5.61 9.16
CA ASP A 53 -23.70 6.80 9.94
C ASP A 53 -22.66 6.56 11.05
N ASP A 54 -22.50 5.31 11.49
CA ASP A 54 -21.49 4.88 12.47
C ASP A 54 -20.12 4.55 11.84
N GLY A 55 -19.99 4.73 10.53
CA GLY A 55 -18.77 4.43 9.76
C GLY A 55 -18.59 2.96 9.39
N SER A 56 -19.51 2.07 9.77
CA SER A 56 -19.48 0.67 9.32
C SER A 56 -19.83 0.53 7.83
N VAL A 57 -19.34 -0.53 7.20
CA VAL A 57 -19.54 -0.77 5.77
C VAL A 57 -20.79 -1.63 5.55
N LYS A 58 -21.62 -1.25 4.57
CA LYS A 58 -22.77 -2.04 4.08
C LYS A 58 -22.26 -3.19 3.22
N THR A 59 -21.79 -4.24 3.87
CA THR A 59 -21.11 -5.36 3.23
C THR A 59 -21.97 -6.11 2.22
N GLU A 60 -23.26 -6.30 2.52
CA GLU A 60 -24.22 -6.98 1.62
C GLU A 60 -24.43 -6.25 0.30
N GLU A 61 -24.28 -4.89 0.31
CA GLU A 61 -24.39 -4.07 -0.89
C GLU A 61 -23.05 -3.94 -1.64
N LEU A 62 -21.91 -4.06 -0.93
CA LEU A 62 -20.59 -3.98 -1.51
C LEU A 62 -20.17 -5.29 -2.20
N GLU A 63 -20.48 -6.45 -1.58
CA GLU A 63 -20.00 -7.74 -2.04
C GLU A 63 -20.34 -8.03 -3.52
N PRO A 64 -21.58 -7.88 -4.00
CA PRO A 64 -21.92 -8.14 -5.40
C PRO A 64 -21.19 -7.20 -6.38
N ARG A 65 -20.76 -6.02 -5.93
CA ARG A 65 -20.04 -5.05 -6.78
C ARG A 65 -18.57 -5.41 -6.96
N MET A 66 -18.02 -6.30 -6.13
CA MET A 66 -16.60 -6.67 -6.23
C MET A 66 -16.26 -7.39 -7.54
N GLU A 67 -17.22 -8.09 -8.15
CA GLU A 67 -17.04 -8.76 -9.44
C GLU A 67 -16.82 -7.77 -10.60
N GLU A 68 -17.33 -6.54 -10.46
CA GLU A 68 -17.24 -5.50 -11.48
C GLU A 68 -15.98 -4.61 -11.29
N ILE A 69 -15.25 -4.78 -10.18
CA ILE A 69 -14.10 -3.93 -9.86
C ILE A 69 -12.86 -4.42 -10.59
N MET A 70 -12.41 -3.61 -11.54
CA MET A 70 -11.12 -3.76 -12.20
C MET A 70 -10.22 -2.57 -11.86
N ILE A 71 -9.07 -2.83 -11.25
CA ILE A 71 -8.09 -1.81 -10.91
C ILE A 71 -6.84 -2.02 -11.78
N THR A 72 -6.43 -0.97 -12.46
CA THR A 72 -5.24 -0.97 -13.31
C THR A 72 -4.34 0.21 -13.00
N PHE A 73 -3.06 0.07 -13.35
CA PHE A 73 -2.07 1.12 -13.20
C PHE A 73 -1.51 1.46 -14.58
N GLN A 74 -1.43 2.75 -14.90
CA GLN A 74 -0.85 3.22 -16.16
C GLN A 74 0.24 4.23 -15.86
N PHE A 75 1.40 4.08 -16.49
CA PHE A 75 2.50 5.01 -16.31
C PHE A 75 2.14 6.39 -16.88
N ASN A 76 2.26 7.41 -16.04
CA ASN A 76 2.06 8.81 -16.43
C ASN A 76 3.42 9.44 -16.75
N PRO A 77 3.68 9.82 -18.01
CA PRO A 77 4.97 10.39 -18.41
C PRO A 77 5.21 11.79 -17.84
N GLU A 78 4.16 12.54 -17.47
CA GLU A 78 4.30 13.88 -16.89
C GLU A 78 4.75 13.81 -15.43
N THR A 79 4.11 12.94 -14.63
CA THR A 79 4.44 12.78 -13.22
C THR A 79 5.56 11.78 -12.96
N GLN A 80 5.95 10.99 -13.98
CA GLN A 80 6.90 9.88 -13.88
C GLN A 80 6.50 8.83 -12.83
N LYS A 81 5.18 8.64 -12.63
CA LYS A 81 4.58 7.73 -11.64
C LYS A 81 3.43 6.96 -12.28
N PRO A 82 3.07 5.78 -11.76
CA PRO A 82 1.83 5.13 -12.18
C PRO A 82 0.62 5.87 -11.60
N ASP A 83 -0.38 6.10 -12.44
CA ASP A 83 -1.71 6.55 -12.06
C ASP A 83 -2.64 5.36 -11.90
N THR A 84 -3.54 5.44 -10.93
CA THR A 84 -4.52 4.40 -10.61
C THR A 84 -5.83 4.64 -11.37
N TYR A 85 -6.32 3.58 -12.00
CA TYR A 85 -7.60 3.57 -12.69
C TYR A 85 -8.55 2.56 -12.05
N LEU A 86 -9.79 2.97 -11.85
CA LEU A 86 -10.91 2.15 -11.39
C LEU A 86 -11.91 1.99 -12.55
N ASN A 87 -12.10 0.77 -13.04
CA ASN A 87 -12.99 0.50 -14.18
C ASN A 87 -12.73 1.40 -15.42
N GLY A 88 -11.45 1.70 -15.66
CA GLY A 88 -11.02 2.56 -16.76
C GLY A 88 -11.09 4.08 -16.47
N GLU A 89 -11.60 4.51 -15.33
CA GLU A 89 -11.61 5.90 -14.90
C GLU A 89 -10.34 6.23 -14.10
N LEU A 90 -9.68 7.36 -14.42
CA LEU A 90 -8.53 7.87 -13.67
C LEU A 90 -8.99 8.38 -12.29
N VAL A 91 -8.54 7.72 -11.21
CA VAL A 91 -8.94 8.05 -9.83
C VAL A 91 -7.77 8.40 -8.91
N GLU A 92 -6.54 8.52 -9.43
CA GLU A 92 -5.32 8.71 -8.63
C GLU A 92 -5.42 9.90 -7.66
N LYS A 93 -5.99 11.01 -8.07
CA LYS A 93 -6.16 12.18 -7.20
C LYS A 93 -7.20 11.94 -6.10
N GLU A 94 -8.35 11.38 -6.46
CA GLU A 94 -9.46 11.17 -5.52
C GLU A 94 -9.14 10.14 -4.44
N ILE A 95 -8.47 9.05 -4.80
CA ILE A 95 -8.08 8.02 -3.83
C ILE A 95 -7.05 8.51 -2.80
N ARG A 96 -6.42 9.66 -3.02
CA ARG A 96 -5.47 10.29 -2.07
C ARG A 96 -6.14 11.30 -1.14
N SER A 97 -7.45 11.51 -1.26
CA SER A 97 -8.20 12.40 -0.38
C SER A 97 -8.17 11.94 1.08
N LEU A 98 -8.42 12.87 2.00
CA LEU A 98 -8.52 12.57 3.42
C LEU A 98 -9.73 11.68 3.70
N GLU A 99 -10.86 11.92 3.03
CA GLU A 99 -12.07 11.12 3.15
C GLU A 99 -11.80 9.64 2.86
N VAL A 100 -11.17 9.33 1.72
CA VAL A 100 -10.76 7.96 1.40
C VAL A 100 -9.76 7.42 2.43
N SER A 101 -8.82 8.25 2.90
CA SER A 101 -7.82 7.84 3.90
C SER A 101 -8.44 7.42 5.24
N ASN A 102 -9.53 8.08 5.65
CA ASN A 102 -10.23 7.78 6.89
C ASN A 102 -11.09 6.51 6.81
N HIS A 103 -11.49 6.10 5.60
CA HIS A 103 -12.40 4.97 5.38
C HIS A 103 -11.72 3.70 4.83
N VAL A 104 -10.42 3.77 4.49
CA VAL A 104 -9.76 2.64 3.80
C VAL A 104 -9.52 1.43 4.69
N SER A 105 -9.23 1.61 5.98
CA SER A 105 -8.91 0.49 6.87
C SER A 105 -10.11 -0.43 7.14
N PRO A 106 -11.33 0.07 7.40
CA PRO A 106 -12.54 -0.77 7.44
C PRO A 106 -12.76 -1.58 6.17
N ILE A 107 -12.64 -0.98 4.99
CA ILE A 107 -12.74 -1.69 3.70
C ILE A 107 -11.66 -2.77 3.57
N ALA A 108 -10.42 -2.44 3.90
CA ALA A 108 -9.29 -3.36 3.79
C ALA A 108 -9.33 -4.53 4.81
N ALA A 109 -10.19 -4.46 5.83
CA ALA A 109 -10.40 -5.55 6.79
C ALA A 109 -11.43 -6.59 6.30
N ILE A 110 -12.26 -6.27 5.30
CA ILE A 110 -13.36 -7.14 4.83
C ILE A 110 -12.80 -8.35 4.07
N PRO A 111 -13.12 -9.60 4.46
CA PRO A 111 -12.55 -10.81 3.87
C PRO A 111 -12.76 -10.93 2.35
N PHE A 112 -13.97 -10.71 1.83
CA PHE A 112 -14.23 -10.83 0.40
C PHE A 112 -13.53 -9.75 -0.44
N VAL A 113 -13.39 -8.52 0.10
CA VAL A 113 -12.60 -7.45 -0.55
C VAL A 113 -11.15 -7.89 -0.66
N ARG A 114 -10.59 -8.46 0.41
CA ARG A 114 -9.22 -8.98 0.41
C ARG A 114 -9.03 -10.07 -0.63
N THR A 115 -9.94 -11.05 -0.65
CA THR A 115 -9.90 -12.16 -1.63
C THR A 115 -9.84 -11.63 -3.06
N ALA A 116 -10.70 -10.68 -3.41
CA ALA A 116 -10.74 -10.09 -4.75
C ALA A 116 -9.45 -9.29 -5.07
N MET A 117 -8.94 -8.50 -4.11
CA MET A 117 -7.72 -7.71 -4.32
C MET A 117 -6.49 -8.59 -4.43
N VAL A 118 -6.34 -9.60 -3.57
CA VAL A 118 -5.22 -10.55 -3.63
C VAL A 118 -5.19 -11.28 -4.97
N ALA A 119 -6.34 -11.71 -5.50
CA ALA A 119 -6.41 -12.35 -6.81
C ALA A 119 -5.91 -11.43 -7.94
N GLN A 120 -6.29 -10.15 -7.93
CA GLN A 120 -5.79 -9.17 -8.92
C GLN A 120 -4.29 -8.90 -8.74
N GLN A 121 -3.81 -8.77 -7.50
CA GLN A 121 -2.39 -8.56 -7.20
C GLN A 121 -1.53 -9.73 -7.65
N GLN A 122 -1.96 -10.97 -7.38
CA GLN A 122 -1.26 -12.18 -7.84
C GLN A 122 -1.21 -12.27 -9.36
N ALA A 123 -2.29 -11.88 -10.04
CA ALA A 123 -2.32 -11.84 -11.51
C ALA A 123 -1.30 -10.86 -12.09
N MET A 124 -1.10 -9.70 -11.44
CA MET A 124 -0.11 -8.69 -11.87
C MET A 124 1.33 -9.18 -11.72
N GLY A 125 1.62 -10.06 -10.76
CA GLY A 125 2.98 -10.52 -10.48
C GLY A 125 3.37 -11.87 -11.10
N ARG A 126 2.53 -12.48 -11.94
CA ARG A 126 2.76 -13.84 -12.50
C ARG A 126 4.10 -14.02 -13.21
N GLU A 127 4.59 -12.99 -13.87
CA GLU A 127 5.82 -13.04 -14.68
C GLU A 127 7.07 -12.56 -13.94
N GLY A 128 6.95 -12.23 -12.66
CA GLY A 128 8.02 -11.58 -11.91
C GLY A 128 8.36 -10.19 -12.45
N GLY A 129 9.49 -9.62 -12.00
CA GLY A 129 9.88 -8.26 -12.39
C GLY A 129 8.95 -7.20 -11.81
N ILE A 130 8.48 -7.43 -10.57
CA ILE A 130 7.53 -6.58 -9.87
C ILE A 130 8.06 -6.17 -8.51
N VAL A 131 7.82 -4.94 -8.13
CA VAL A 131 7.97 -4.42 -6.76
C VAL A 131 6.58 -4.02 -6.28
N MET A 132 6.10 -4.70 -5.26
CA MET A 132 4.77 -4.46 -4.70
C MET A 132 4.87 -4.06 -3.24
N ASP A 133 4.25 -2.95 -2.85
CA ASP A 133 4.17 -2.55 -1.47
C ASP A 133 2.77 -2.67 -0.88
N GLY A 134 2.71 -3.08 0.39
CA GLY A 134 1.44 -3.33 1.06
C GLY A 134 1.53 -3.54 2.56
N ARG A 135 0.74 -4.51 3.06
CA ARG A 135 0.66 -4.93 4.46
C ARG A 135 0.89 -6.43 4.65
N ASP A 136 0.60 -7.18 3.61
CA ASP A 136 0.59 -8.65 3.60
C ASP A 136 1.09 -9.19 2.25
N THR A 137 1.86 -8.39 1.54
CA THR A 137 2.38 -8.76 0.21
C THR A 137 3.28 -9.99 0.32
N GLY A 138 4.20 -10.00 1.29
CA GLY A 138 5.13 -11.12 1.50
C GLY A 138 4.56 -12.29 2.31
N THR A 139 3.42 -12.11 2.99
CA THR A 139 2.78 -13.18 3.78
C THR A 139 1.64 -13.86 3.03
N THR A 140 0.88 -13.11 2.21
CA THR A 140 -0.37 -13.58 1.59
C THR A 140 -0.32 -13.53 0.07
N VAL A 141 0.09 -12.41 -0.51
CA VAL A 141 0.06 -12.21 -1.97
C VAL A 141 1.15 -13.03 -2.65
N PHE A 142 2.39 -12.83 -2.22
CA PHE A 142 3.58 -13.52 -2.75
C PHE A 142 4.38 -14.17 -1.62
N PRO A 143 3.87 -15.25 -1.01
CA PRO A 143 4.59 -15.93 0.08
C PRO A 143 5.93 -16.53 -0.35
N ASN A 144 6.14 -16.68 -1.65
CA ASN A 144 7.39 -17.15 -2.24
C ASN A 144 8.19 -16.04 -2.96
N ALA A 145 7.92 -14.76 -2.64
CA ALA A 145 8.72 -13.65 -3.18
C ALA A 145 10.19 -13.84 -2.80
N GLU A 146 11.09 -13.62 -3.76
CA GLU A 146 12.53 -13.81 -3.55
C GLU A 146 13.12 -12.74 -2.62
N LEU A 147 12.57 -11.53 -2.61
CA LEU A 147 12.96 -10.50 -1.65
C LEU A 147 11.72 -10.00 -0.89
N LYS A 148 11.75 -10.17 0.43
CA LYS A 148 10.72 -9.65 1.34
C LYS A 148 11.35 -8.68 2.32
N VAL A 149 10.77 -7.49 2.41
CA VAL A 149 11.21 -6.43 3.32
C VAL A 149 10.02 -5.99 4.16
N PHE A 150 10.21 -5.90 5.47
CA PHE A 150 9.23 -5.31 6.37
C PHE A 150 9.80 -4.00 6.92
N VAL A 151 9.14 -2.89 6.55
CA VAL A 151 9.57 -1.54 6.91
C VAL A 151 8.77 -1.05 8.11
N THR A 152 9.46 -0.58 9.13
CA THR A 152 8.88 0.04 10.30
C THR A 152 9.48 1.40 10.59
N ALA A 153 8.75 2.22 11.35
CA ALA A 153 9.19 3.43 12.00
C ALA A 153 8.24 3.70 13.18
N SER A 154 8.67 4.50 14.16
CA SER A 154 7.79 4.84 15.28
C SER A 154 6.52 5.57 14.80
N ALA A 155 5.44 5.48 15.58
CA ALA A 155 4.17 6.12 15.23
C ALA A 155 4.34 7.65 15.11
N GLU A 156 5.15 8.23 15.98
CA GLU A 156 5.47 9.66 16.02
C GLU A 156 6.21 10.10 14.76
N VAL A 157 7.23 9.37 14.34
CA VAL A 157 7.98 9.66 13.10
C VAL A 157 7.07 9.57 11.89
N ARG A 158 6.19 8.57 11.82
CA ARG A 158 5.25 8.40 10.72
C ARG A 158 4.17 9.49 10.71
N ALA A 159 3.68 9.89 11.88
CA ALA A 159 2.75 11.00 12.03
C ALA A 159 3.38 12.32 11.59
N GLN A 160 4.65 12.57 11.96
CA GLN A 160 5.40 13.76 11.54
C GLN A 160 5.58 13.79 10.02
N ARG A 161 6.01 12.68 9.40
CA ARG A 161 6.13 12.58 7.94
C ARG A 161 4.79 12.87 7.24
N ARG A 162 3.69 12.38 7.79
CA ARG A 162 2.36 12.62 7.25
C ARG A 162 1.91 14.06 7.42
N TYR A 163 2.19 14.67 8.57
CA TYR A 163 1.94 16.08 8.83
C TYR A 163 2.67 16.96 7.81
N ASP A 164 3.97 16.75 7.63
CA ASP A 164 4.79 17.52 6.70
C ASP A 164 4.28 17.39 5.25
N GLU A 165 3.87 16.17 4.85
CA GLU A 165 3.26 15.91 3.54
C GLU A 165 1.95 16.71 3.34
N LEU A 166 1.08 16.74 4.35
CA LEU A 166 -0.20 17.46 4.29
C LEU A 166 0.01 18.98 4.26
N VAL A 167 0.93 19.49 5.07
CA VAL A 167 1.31 20.91 5.04
C VAL A 167 1.85 21.30 3.67
N ALA A 168 2.74 20.49 3.09
CA ALA A 168 3.29 20.75 1.75
C ALA A 168 2.23 20.75 0.64
N LYS A 169 1.13 20.02 0.84
CA LYS A 169 -0.02 20.00 -0.09
C LYS A 169 -1.05 21.11 0.18
N GLY A 170 -0.82 21.98 1.18
CA GLY A 170 -1.76 23.02 1.57
C GLY A 170 -3.04 22.50 2.26
N MET A 171 -2.97 21.32 2.86
CA MET A 171 -4.05 20.66 3.61
C MET A 171 -3.62 20.37 5.05
N PRO A 172 -3.32 21.39 5.86
CA PRO A 172 -2.85 21.19 7.23
C PRO A 172 -3.94 20.57 8.10
N GLU A 173 -3.57 19.54 8.86
CA GLU A 173 -4.40 18.88 9.88
C GLU A 173 -3.67 18.94 11.22
N PRO A 174 -4.37 18.93 12.37
CA PRO A 174 -3.73 18.85 13.68
C PRO A 174 -2.86 17.59 13.80
N TYR A 175 -1.65 17.74 14.31
CA TYR A 175 -0.70 16.62 14.47
C TYR A 175 -1.29 15.49 15.32
N GLU A 176 -2.01 15.83 16.38
CA GLU A 176 -2.64 14.89 17.31
C GLU A 176 -3.66 14.01 16.60
N ASP A 177 -4.44 14.57 15.68
CA ASP A 177 -5.43 13.82 14.88
C ASP A 177 -4.73 12.89 13.90
N ILE A 178 -3.62 13.34 13.32
CA ILE A 178 -2.79 12.50 12.44
C ILE A 178 -2.17 11.34 13.22
N LEU A 179 -1.60 11.60 14.39
CA LEU A 179 -1.00 10.57 15.25
C LEU A 179 -2.04 9.54 15.68
N LYS A 180 -3.20 9.99 16.11
CA LYS A 180 -4.33 9.12 16.46
C LYS A 180 -4.75 8.25 15.28
N ASN A 181 -4.91 8.82 14.10
CA ASN A 181 -5.27 8.07 12.89
C ASN A 181 -4.19 7.02 12.53
N VAL A 182 -2.91 7.36 12.65
CA VAL A 182 -1.79 6.42 12.44
C VAL A 182 -1.91 5.23 13.40
N GLN A 183 -2.12 5.48 14.70
CA GLN A 183 -2.23 4.44 15.73
C GLN A 183 -3.48 3.55 15.54
N GLU A 184 -4.63 4.15 15.23
CA GLU A 184 -5.88 3.41 14.95
C GLU A 184 -5.72 2.49 13.73
N ARG A 185 -5.08 2.97 12.67
CA ARG A 185 -4.80 2.17 11.48
C ARG A 185 -3.84 1.03 11.75
N ASP A 186 -2.80 1.26 12.54
CA ASP A 186 -1.86 0.22 12.94
C ASP A 186 -2.58 -0.87 13.73
N TYR A 187 -3.48 -0.48 14.62
CA TYR A 187 -4.29 -1.43 15.38
C TYR A 187 -5.19 -2.26 14.45
N ILE A 188 -5.95 -1.63 13.56
CA ILE A 188 -6.84 -2.34 12.62
C ILE A 188 -6.03 -3.26 11.71
N ASP A 189 -4.95 -2.75 11.09
CA ASP A 189 -4.13 -3.52 10.15
C ASP A 189 -3.49 -4.75 10.82
N SER A 190 -3.08 -4.64 12.10
CA SER A 190 -2.42 -5.73 12.83
C SER A 190 -3.38 -6.73 13.49
N HIS A 191 -4.64 -6.34 13.74
CA HIS A 191 -5.62 -7.17 14.47
C HIS A 191 -6.78 -7.65 13.59
N ARG A 192 -6.80 -7.32 12.29
CA ARG A 192 -7.82 -7.85 11.38
C ARG A 192 -7.72 -9.37 11.28
N GLU A 193 -8.87 -10.02 11.12
CA GLU A 193 -9.00 -11.48 11.11
C GLU A 193 -8.25 -12.13 9.94
N VAL A 194 -8.34 -11.51 8.75
CA VAL A 194 -7.71 -12.06 7.53
C VAL A 194 -6.45 -11.28 7.18
N SER A 195 -5.35 -12.00 7.04
CA SER A 195 -4.03 -11.48 6.63
C SER A 195 -3.59 -10.24 7.44
N PRO A 196 -3.45 -10.36 8.77
CA PRO A 196 -3.01 -9.24 9.61
C PRO A 196 -1.62 -8.76 9.20
N LEU A 197 -1.35 -7.47 9.42
CA LEU A 197 -0.03 -6.90 9.22
C LEU A 197 0.98 -7.54 10.18
N ARG A 198 1.90 -8.29 9.64
CA ARG A 198 3.04 -8.88 10.34
C ARG A 198 4.19 -9.13 9.36
N PRO A 199 5.44 -9.13 9.81
CA PRO A 199 6.54 -9.56 8.94
C PRO A 199 6.35 -11.03 8.53
N ALA A 200 6.74 -11.38 7.31
CA ALA A 200 6.95 -12.76 6.92
C ALA A 200 8.17 -13.33 7.66
N ASP A 201 8.22 -14.63 7.89
CA ASP A 201 9.27 -15.26 8.69
C ASP A 201 10.67 -15.08 8.06
N ASP A 202 10.73 -14.94 6.75
CA ASP A 202 11.93 -14.70 5.94
C ASP A 202 12.10 -13.23 5.50
N ALA A 203 11.29 -12.31 6.04
CA ALA A 203 11.42 -10.89 5.71
C ALA A 203 12.60 -10.22 6.42
N ILE A 204 13.32 -9.40 5.67
CA ILE A 204 14.36 -8.53 6.23
C ILE A 204 13.68 -7.31 6.86
N LEU A 205 13.98 -7.07 8.14
CA LEU A 205 13.42 -5.93 8.88
C LEU A 205 14.24 -4.67 8.63
N LEU A 206 13.56 -3.56 8.34
CA LEU A 206 14.15 -2.24 8.24
C LEU A 206 13.40 -1.26 9.13
N ASP A 207 14.02 -0.82 10.22
CA ASP A 207 13.60 0.39 10.92
C ASP A 207 14.23 1.60 10.23
N ASN A 208 13.41 2.45 9.63
CA ASN A 208 13.88 3.64 8.93
C ASN A 208 13.57 4.94 9.68
N SER A 209 13.34 4.87 11.00
CA SER A 209 13.04 6.04 11.83
C SER A 209 14.10 7.13 11.68
N GLU A 210 15.37 6.75 11.67
CA GLU A 210 16.52 7.65 11.61
C GLU A 210 17.14 7.78 10.20
N LEU A 211 16.63 7.04 9.21
CA LEU A 211 17.20 7.02 7.87
C LEU A 211 16.64 8.13 6.98
N THR A 212 17.53 8.72 6.20
CA THR A 212 17.15 9.58 5.08
C THR A 212 16.62 8.75 3.89
N ILE A 213 15.91 9.41 2.97
CA ILE A 213 15.44 8.75 1.74
C ILE A 213 16.59 8.14 0.92
N PRO A 214 17.74 8.83 0.69
CA PRO A 214 18.87 8.22 -0.01
C PRO A 214 19.43 6.97 0.70
N GLU A 215 19.59 7.01 2.01
CA GLU A 215 20.13 5.88 2.78
C GLU A 215 19.22 4.64 2.72
N GLN A 216 17.90 4.80 2.90
CA GLN A 216 16.97 3.69 2.78
C GLN A 216 16.93 3.12 1.35
N ASN A 217 17.03 3.97 0.33
CA ASN A 217 17.04 3.53 -1.07
C ASN A 217 18.32 2.78 -1.43
N GLU A 218 19.45 3.22 -0.92
CA GLU A 218 20.74 2.51 -1.08
C GLU A 218 20.70 1.16 -0.38
N TRP A 219 20.20 1.11 0.86
CA TRP A 219 20.05 -0.13 1.61
C TRP A 219 19.18 -1.14 0.84
N LEU A 220 18.01 -0.70 0.32
CA LEU A 220 17.11 -1.58 -0.44
C LEU A 220 17.75 -2.08 -1.74
N MET A 221 18.49 -1.22 -2.43
CA MET A 221 19.24 -1.62 -3.63
C MET A 221 20.27 -2.70 -3.32
N GLN A 222 20.98 -2.60 -2.21
CA GLN A 222 21.94 -3.62 -1.78
C GLN A 222 21.25 -4.95 -1.48
N GLN A 223 20.07 -4.95 -0.84
CA GLN A 223 19.32 -6.19 -0.62
C GLN A 223 18.88 -6.83 -1.96
N TYR A 224 18.40 -6.01 -2.90
CA TYR A 224 18.03 -6.49 -4.24
C TYR A 224 19.22 -7.14 -4.95
N LEU A 225 20.38 -6.51 -4.97
CA LEU A 225 21.57 -7.03 -5.65
C LEU A 225 22.00 -8.37 -5.07
N ARG A 226 21.97 -8.56 -3.75
CA ARG A 226 22.30 -9.84 -3.11
C ARG A 226 21.41 -10.98 -3.58
N VAL A 227 20.08 -10.73 -3.69
CA VAL A 227 19.11 -11.78 -4.09
C VAL A 227 19.09 -12.00 -5.60
N ALA A 228 19.34 -10.98 -6.41
CA ALA A 228 19.30 -11.07 -7.86
C ALA A 228 20.58 -11.67 -8.48
N GLU A 229 21.65 -11.81 -7.70
CA GLU A 229 22.91 -12.46 -8.09
C GLU A 229 22.94 -13.97 -7.78
N GLU A 230 22.03 -14.45 -6.91
CA GLU A 230 21.79 -15.87 -6.63
C GLU A 230 20.91 -16.53 -7.70
#